data_919ef3c0f907157e10fb40193a7c0fc1
#
_entry.id   919ef3c0f907157e10fb40193a7c0fc1
#
_cell.length_a   1.000
_cell.length_b   1.000
_cell.length_c   1.000
_cell.angle_alpha   90.00
_cell.angle_beta   90.00
_cell.angle_gamma   90.00
#
_symmetry.space_group_name_H-M   'P 1'
#
loop_
_entity.id
_entity.type
_entity.pdbx_description
1 polymer ?
#
loop_
_entity_poly.entity_id
_entity_poly.type
_entity_poly.pdbx_seq_one_letter_code
_entity_poly.pdbx_strand_id
1 'polypeptide(L)'
;MNVLIVAIARILDLAFNIYIFIVIARALISWVNPDPYNPIVRFLHSATDPVLYRLRRFLPFLQAGAFDFSPIALLLLLSVIQQMLVSFLYQLAH
;
A
#
# COMPACT_ATOMS: atom_id res chain seq x y z
N MET A 1 -0.21 -24.16 -18.98
CA MET A 1 -0.48 -22.88 -18.24
C MET A 1 -1.88 -22.92 -17.68
N ASN A 2 -2.00 -22.62 -16.39
CA ASN A 2 -3.31 -22.59 -15.72
C ASN A 2 -3.92 -21.20 -15.84
N VAL A 3 -4.97 -21.08 -16.66
CA VAL A 3 -5.61 -19.79 -16.94
C VAL A 3 -6.24 -19.18 -15.69
N LEU A 4 -6.81 -20.02 -14.82
CA LEU A 4 -7.42 -19.52 -13.58
C LEU A 4 -6.39 -18.87 -12.66
N ILE A 5 -5.24 -19.51 -12.47
CA ILE A 5 -4.18 -18.97 -11.62
C ILE A 5 -3.62 -17.67 -12.21
N VAL A 6 -3.44 -17.62 -13.54
CA VAL A 6 -2.99 -16.39 -14.21
C VAL A 6 -4.00 -15.27 -14.01
N ALA A 7 -5.29 -15.56 -14.11
CA ALA A 7 -6.34 -14.56 -13.90
C ALA A 7 -6.31 -14.02 -12.46
N ILE A 8 -6.16 -14.91 -11.48
CA ILE A 8 -6.05 -14.52 -10.07
C ILE A 8 -4.81 -13.63 -9.85
N ALA A 9 -3.68 -14.01 -10.44
CA ALA A 9 -2.46 -13.24 -10.33
C ALA A 9 -2.63 -11.83 -10.89
N ARG A 10 -3.31 -11.68 -12.03
CA ARG A 10 -3.57 -10.36 -12.63
C ARG A 10 -4.49 -9.52 -11.76
N ILE A 11 -5.52 -10.12 -11.16
CA ILE A 11 -6.44 -9.40 -10.28
C ILE A 11 -5.71 -8.92 -9.03
N LEU A 12 -4.88 -9.78 -8.43
CA LEU A 12 -4.09 -9.39 -7.27
C LEU A 12 -3.09 -8.29 -7.61
N ASP A 13 -2.44 -8.38 -8.76
CA ASP A 13 -1.51 -7.35 -9.21
C ASP A 13 -2.22 -6.00 -9.35
N LEU A 14 -3.40 -6.00 -9.96
CA LEU A 14 -4.21 -4.79 -10.08
C LEU A 14 -4.61 -4.23 -8.72
N ALA A 15 -5.04 -5.09 -7.79
CA ALA A 15 -5.43 -4.68 -6.46
C ALA A 15 -4.26 -4.04 -5.71
N PHE A 16 -3.07 -4.63 -5.78
CA PHE A 16 -1.87 -4.04 -5.19
C PHE A 16 -1.55 -2.68 -5.80
N ASN A 17 -1.62 -2.57 -7.13
CA ASN A 17 -1.33 -1.30 -7.81
C ASN A 17 -2.30 -0.21 -7.38
N ILE A 18 -3.58 -0.52 -7.25
CA ILE A 18 -4.59 0.44 -6.78
C ILE A 18 -4.26 0.88 -5.36
N TYR A 19 -3.96 -0.05 -4.47
CA TYR A 19 -3.67 0.28 -3.08
C TYR A 19 -2.37 1.07 -2.95
N ILE A 20 -1.33 0.70 -3.70
CA ILE A 20 -0.07 1.46 -3.74
C ILE A 20 -0.32 2.89 -4.18
N PHE A 21 -1.16 3.09 -5.20
CA PHE A 21 -1.54 4.44 -5.65
C PHE A 21 -2.23 5.22 -4.53
N ILE A 22 -3.14 4.57 -3.79
CA ILE A 22 -3.84 5.18 -2.66
C ILE A 22 -2.83 5.61 -1.58
N VAL A 23 -1.86 4.78 -1.26
CA VAL A 23 -0.83 5.09 -0.27
C VAL A 23 0.04 6.26 -0.74
N ILE A 24 0.41 6.28 -2.01
CA ILE A 24 1.18 7.41 -2.58
C ILE A 24 0.38 8.71 -2.45
N ALA A 25 -0.88 8.69 -2.82
CA ALA A 25 -1.75 9.87 -2.70
C ALA A 25 -1.84 10.33 -1.24
N ARG A 26 -1.97 9.38 -0.32
CA ARG A 26 -2.00 9.68 1.12
C ARG A 26 -0.71 10.35 1.59
N ALA A 27 0.43 9.87 1.12
CA ALA A 27 1.73 10.45 1.48
C ALA A 27 1.85 11.88 0.95
N LEU A 28 1.42 12.10 -0.29
CA LEU A 28 1.50 13.43 -0.90
C LEU A 28 0.59 14.43 -0.19
N ILE A 29 -0.64 14.06 0.16
CA ILE A 29 -1.54 14.98 0.84
C ILE A 29 -1.07 15.34 2.25
N SER A 30 -0.31 14.47 2.91
CA SER A 30 0.22 14.78 4.24
C SER A 30 1.23 15.93 4.20
N TRP A 31 1.87 16.18 3.06
CA TRP A 31 2.80 17.30 2.88
C TRP A 31 2.08 18.58 2.52
N VAL A 32 0.93 18.49 1.84
CA VAL A 32 0.16 19.65 1.38
C VAL A 32 -0.77 20.17 2.47
N ASN A 33 -1.06 19.36 3.48
CA ASN A 33 -1.95 19.69 4.60
C ASN A 33 -3.33 20.14 4.10
N PRO A 34 -4.07 19.28 3.37
CA PRO A 34 -5.35 19.65 2.77
C PRO A 34 -6.46 19.71 3.82
N ASP A 35 -7.62 20.23 3.38
CA ASP A 35 -8.83 20.30 4.22
C ASP A 35 -9.24 18.89 4.68
N PRO A 36 -9.28 18.63 6.00
CA PRO A 36 -9.63 17.31 6.53
C PRO A 36 -11.09 16.93 6.28
N TYR A 37 -11.93 17.89 5.92
CA TYR A 37 -13.34 17.63 5.61
C TYR A 37 -13.58 17.25 4.16
N ASN A 38 -12.55 17.32 3.30
CA ASN A 38 -12.66 16.91 1.91
C ASN A 38 -12.93 15.41 1.84
N PRO A 39 -13.97 14.95 1.10
CA PRO A 39 -14.30 13.52 1.03
C PRO A 39 -13.16 12.66 0.49
N ILE A 40 -12.37 13.17 -0.44
CA ILE A 40 -11.23 12.42 -1.01
C ILE A 40 -10.16 12.23 0.06
N VAL A 41 -9.86 13.27 0.82
CA VAL A 41 -8.88 13.21 1.92
C VAL A 41 -9.35 12.22 2.99
N ARG A 42 -10.63 12.26 3.33
CA ARG A 42 -11.22 11.33 4.31
C ARG A 42 -11.12 9.90 3.85
N PHE A 43 -11.40 9.65 2.57
CA PHE A 43 -11.26 8.31 1.99
C PHE A 43 -9.82 7.80 2.08
N LEU A 44 -8.84 8.64 1.69
CA LEU A 44 -7.44 8.26 1.73
C LEU A 44 -7.00 7.91 3.16
N HIS A 45 -7.41 8.71 4.13
CA HIS A 45 -7.11 8.42 5.54
C HIS A 45 -7.78 7.11 5.98
N SER A 46 -9.06 6.93 5.67
CA SER A 46 -9.79 5.73 6.09
C SER A 46 -9.20 4.45 5.51
N ALA A 47 -8.71 4.52 4.28
CA ALA A 47 -8.15 3.35 3.59
C ALA A 47 -6.74 3.01 4.06
N THR A 48 -5.99 3.97 4.61
CA THR A 48 -4.57 3.78 4.92
C THR A 48 -4.24 3.84 6.41
N ASP A 49 -4.96 4.62 7.20
CA ASP A 49 -4.63 4.82 8.62
C ASP A 49 -4.57 3.52 9.42
N PRO A 50 -5.51 2.56 9.29
CA PRO A 50 -5.40 1.32 10.07
C PRO A 50 -4.13 0.54 9.76
N VAL A 51 -3.72 0.49 8.50
CA VAL A 51 -2.52 -0.23 8.08
C VAL A 51 -1.27 0.50 8.57
N LEU A 52 -1.22 1.82 8.41
CA LEU A 52 -0.10 2.63 8.89
C LEU A 52 0.04 2.54 10.41
N TYR A 53 -1.08 2.54 11.13
CA TYR A 53 -1.07 2.43 12.59
C TYR A 53 -0.42 1.10 13.01
N ARG A 54 -0.80 -0.01 12.38
CA ARG A 54 -0.22 -1.31 12.69
C ARG A 54 1.25 -1.37 12.35
N LEU A 55 1.65 -0.77 11.24
CA LEU A 55 3.05 -0.73 10.83
C LEU A 55 3.89 0.03 11.84
N ARG A 56 3.39 1.18 12.33
CA ARG A 56 4.08 1.98 13.34
C ARG A 56 4.21 1.24 14.67
N ARG A 57 3.26 0.39 15.00
CA ARG A 57 3.33 -0.42 16.22
C ARG A 57 4.43 -1.48 16.13
N PHE A 58 4.62 -2.07 14.95
CA PHE A 58 5.69 -3.04 14.74
C PHE A 58 7.05 -2.37 14.62
N LEU A 59 7.11 -1.19 14.01
CA LEU A 59 8.35 -0.50 13.71
C LEU A 59 8.25 0.96 14.21
N PRO A 60 8.29 1.18 15.52
CA PRO A 60 8.10 2.53 16.08
C PRO A 60 9.17 3.52 15.66
N PHE A 61 10.35 3.05 15.24
CA PHE A 61 11.42 3.93 14.77
C PHE A 61 11.08 4.65 13.45
N LEU A 62 10.01 4.25 12.75
CA LEU A 62 9.60 4.90 11.51
C LEU A 62 9.12 6.33 11.74
N GLN A 63 8.66 6.65 12.95
CA GLN A 63 8.36 8.02 13.33
C GLN A 63 9.57 8.62 14.04
N ALA A 64 10.47 9.22 13.26
CA ALA A 64 11.68 9.83 13.78
C ALA A 64 11.56 11.34 13.70
N GLY A 65 11.44 12.00 14.88
CA GLY A 65 11.33 13.46 14.95
C GLY A 65 10.06 13.96 14.27
N ALA A 66 10.22 14.96 13.38
CA ALA A 66 9.10 15.56 12.67
C ALA A 66 8.67 14.76 11.42
N PHE A 67 9.44 13.75 11.03
CA PHE A 67 9.16 12.98 9.81
C PHE A 67 8.54 11.64 10.16
N ASP A 68 7.53 11.27 9.37
CA ASP A 68 6.90 9.96 9.42
C ASP A 68 7.30 9.18 8.17
N PHE A 69 8.13 8.15 8.37
CA PHE A 69 8.58 7.30 7.27
C PHE A 69 7.66 6.10 7.03
N SER A 70 6.56 5.99 7.79
CA SER A 70 5.63 4.86 7.68
C SER A 70 5.05 4.68 6.27
N PRO A 71 4.61 5.74 5.56
CA PRO A 71 4.11 5.56 4.20
C PRO A 71 5.17 5.02 3.24
N ILE A 72 6.42 5.47 3.36
CA ILE A 72 7.51 4.98 2.51
C ILE A 72 7.79 3.51 2.81
N ALA A 73 7.86 3.14 4.09
CA ALA A 73 8.06 1.75 4.49
C ALA A 73 6.92 0.87 3.99
N LEU A 74 5.68 1.34 4.07
CA LEU A 74 4.53 0.61 3.59
C LEU A 74 4.61 0.40 2.06
N LEU A 75 5.01 1.42 1.31
CA LEU A 75 5.18 1.29 -0.13
C LEU A 75 6.22 0.23 -0.49
N LEU A 76 7.36 0.22 0.18
CA LEU A 76 8.40 -0.78 -0.04
C LEU A 76 7.89 -2.17 0.30
N LEU A 77 7.21 -2.32 1.44
CA LEU A 77 6.67 -3.59 1.87
C LEU A 77 5.63 -4.13 0.88
N LEU A 78 4.70 -3.26 0.45
CA LEU A 78 3.68 -3.64 -0.53
C LEU A 78 4.31 -4.06 -1.84
N SER A 79 5.33 -3.35 -2.31
CA SER A 79 6.02 -3.67 -3.56
C SER A 79 6.69 -5.04 -3.50
N VAL A 80 7.36 -5.34 -2.38
CA VAL A 80 8.00 -6.65 -2.19
C VAL A 80 6.97 -7.76 -2.13
N ILE A 81 5.91 -7.58 -1.34
CA ILE A 81 4.85 -8.59 -1.22
C ILE A 81 4.18 -8.83 -2.57
N GLN A 82 3.89 -7.74 -3.31
CA GLN A 82 3.30 -7.84 -4.65
C GLN A 82 4.16 -8.69 -5.57
N GLN A 83 5.45 -8.39 -5.66
CA GLN A 83 6.36 -9.13 -6.53
C GLN A 83 6.45 -10.60 -6.14
N MET A 84 6.59 -10.87 -4.84
CA MET A 84 6.71 -12.25 -4.36
C MET A 84 5.44 -13.04 -4.63
N LEU A 85 4.28 -12.47 -4.31
CA LEU A 85 3.00 -13.16 -4.46
C LEU A 85 2.64 -13.38 -5.92
N VAL A 86 2.76 -12.35 -6.74
CA VAL A 86 2.41 -12.46 -8.17
C VAL A 86 3.37 -13.41 -8.89
N SER A 87 4.66 -13.32 -8.61
CA SER A 87 5.65 -14.24 -9.20
C SER A 87 5.40 -15.68 -8.80
N PHE A 88 5.08 -15.90 -7.53
CA PHE A 88 4.75 -17.24 -7.03
C PHE A 88 3.55 -17.83 -7.78
N LEU A 89 2.50 -17.03 -7.99
CA LEU A 89 1.32 -17.48 -8.69
C LEU A 89 1.61 -17.80 -10.16
N TYR A 90 2.43 -16.98 -10.81
CA TYR A 90 2.83 -17.27 -12.19
C TYR A 90 3.64 -18.56 -12.30
N GLN A 91 4.49 -18.84 -11.33
CA GLN A 91 5.24 -20.09 -11.29
C GLN A 91 4.30 -21.29 -11.13
N LEU A 92 3.27 -21.17 -10.30
CA LEU A 92 2.27 -22.23 -10.16
C LEU A 92 1.48 -22.46 -11.44
N ALA A 93 1.34 -21.45 -12.29
CA ALA A 93 0.57 -21.54 -13.53
C ALA A 93 1.31 -22.27 -14.66
N HIS A 94 2.61 -22.44 -14.53
CA HIS A 94 3.43 -23.11 -15.56
C HIS A 94 3.55 -24.60 -15.32
#